data_4f42bfadb08a74f55ec2f5ac46b9c63b
#
_entry.id   4f42bfadb08a74f55ec2f5ac46b9c63b
#
_cell.length_a   1.000
_cell.length_b   1.000
_cell.length_c   1.000
_cell.angle_alpha   90.00
_cell.angle_beta   90.00
_cell.angle_gamma   90.00
#
_symmetry.space_group_name_H-M   'P 1'
#
loop_
_entity.id
_entity.type
_entity.pdbx_description
1 polymer ?
#
loop_
_entity_poly.entity_id
_entity_poly.type
_entity_poly.pdbx_seq_one_letter_code
_entity_poly.pdbx_strand_id
1 'polypeptide(L)'
;EGEVLVDLLRDSMLIFWPEEINKHFALEPQNYTTPAFDGKHAANEFTSQEELMAFLKKMNAASGTMHLYSAGTTPNYKYDLPLALFTTSEIPANATLAEAAKIVKGNGKLNVWYQAQIHPNEPAAGEGALVMIDNFVNDPAYKALLDKINIVIVPRINPDGSYLFSRATYDGFDMNRDHMSLKAAELAQLHTAYRLFMSEVVLDTHEFTFYGAYNDDWTSAGEYMENADDLETTPATSLNNN
;
A
#
# COMPACT_ATOMS: atom_id res chain seq x y z
N GLU A 1 -26.50 -9.22 17.71
CA GLU A 1 -26.34 -7.75 17.61
C GLU A 1 -25.30 -7.37 16.58
N GLY A 2 -24.18 -8.08 16.50
CA GLY A 2 -23.14 -7.80 15.50
C GLY A 2 -23.60 -8.01 14.06
N GLU A 3 -24.39 -9.06 13.80
CA GLU A 3 -24.92 -9.32 12.46
C GLU A 3 -25.88 -8.23 12.00
N VAL A 4 -26.72 -7.73 12.91
CA VAL A 4 -27.66 -6.65 12.59
C VAL A 4 -26.92 -5.37 12.21
N LEU A 5 -25.80 -5.07 12.88
CA LEU A 5 -25.00 -3.88 12.56
C LEU A 5 -24.31 -4.00 11.18
N VAL A 6 -23.81 -5.20 10.87
CA VAL A 6 -23.18 -5.47 9.56
C VAL A 6 -24.21 -5.33 8.44
N ASP A 7 -25.42 -5.86 8.65
CA ASP A 7 -26.50 -5.76 7.66
C ASP A 7 -26.94 -4.29 7.48
N LEU A 8 -27.07 -3.53 8.58
CA LEU A 8 -27.42 -2.12 8.49
C LEU A 8 -26.37 -1.30 7.76
N LEU A 9 -25.09 -1.59 7.99
CA LEU A 9 -24.01 -0.91 7.31
C LEU A 9 -24.01 -1.29 5.80
N ARG A 10 -24.19 -2.56 5.49
CA ARG A 10 -24.29 -3.03 4.13
C ARG A 10 -25.47 -2.39 3.41
N ASP A 11 -26.64 -2.39 4.05
CA ASP A 11 -27.85 -1.84 3.43
C ASP A 11 -27.76 -0.32 3.27
N SER A 12 -27.11 0.38 4.18
CA SER A 12 -26.87 1.82 4.04
C SER A 12 -25.85 2.15 2.93
N MET A 13 -24.86 1.30 2.73
CA MET A 13 -23.94 1.43 1.59
C MET A 13 -24.64 1.15 0.26
N LEU A 14 -25.53 0.17 0.21
CA LEU A 14 -26.30 -0.16 -0.98
C LEU A 14 -27.21 0.97 -1.46
N ILE A 15 -27.60 1.88 -0.58
CA ILE A 15 -28.40 3.05 -0.95
C ILE A 15 -27.63 4.00 -1.88
N PHE A 16 -26.31 4.05 -1.75
CA PHE A 16 -25.46 4.96 -2.52
C PHE A 16 -24.78 4.33 -3.73
N TRP A 17 -24.87 3.02 -3.87
CA TRP A 17 -24.25 2.31 -4.98
C TRP A 17 -25.31 1.82 -5.96
N PRO A 18 -25.26 2.23 -7.22
CA PRO A 18 -26.16 1.70 -8.23
C PRO A 18 -26.06 0.18 -8.31
N GLU A 19 -27.18 -0.47 -8.57
CA GLU A 19 -27.25 -1.93 -8.67
C GLU A 19 -26.26 -2.51 -9.68
N GLU A 20 -25.96 -1.74 -10.72
CA GLU A 20 -24.98 -2.14 -11.73
C GLU A 20 -23.57 -2.26 -11.14
N ILE A 21 -23.20 -1.34 -10.25
CA ILE A 21 -21.88 -1.37 -9.60
C ILE A 21 -21.79 -2.59 -8.68
N ASN A 22 -22.87 -2.91 -7.94
CA ASN A 22 -22.90 -4.08 -7.08
C ASN A 22 -22.69 -5.39 -7.86
N LYS A 23 -23.15 -5.45 -9.10
CA LYS A 23 -22.94 -6.64 -9.96
C LYS A 23 -21.48 -6.80 -10.35
N HIS A 24 -20.76 -5.69 -10.51
CA HIS A 24 -19.36 -5.71 -10.90
C HIS A 24 -18.42 -5.88 -9.69
N PHE A 25 -18.87 -5.47 -8.52
CA PHE A 25 -18.11 -5.57 -7.26
C PHE A 25 -18.79 -6.55 -6.29
N ALA A 26 -19.37 -7.63 -6.81
CA ALA A 26 -19.85 -8.71 -5.97
C ALA A 26 -18.71 -9.13 -5.03
N LEU A 27 -18.98 -9.09 -3.72
CA LEU A 27 -18.01 -9.50 -2.72
C LEU A 27 -17.89 -11.02 -2.76
N GLU A 28 -17.09 -11.52 -3.68
CA GLU A 28 -16.68 -12.90 -3.63
C GLU A 28 -15.86 -13.12 -2.36
N PRO A 29 -16.09 -14.21 -1.63
CA PRO A 29 -15.25 -14.54 -0.50
C PRO A 29 -13.82 -14.68 -0.97
N GLN A 30 -12.98 -13.77 -0.57
CA GLN A 30 -11.56 -13.79 -0.93
C GLN A 30 -10.81 -14.60 0.13
N ASN A 31 -10.14 -15.66 -0.30
CA ASN A 31 -9.31 -16.47 0.58
C ASN A 31 -7.90 -15.90 0.59
N TYR A 32 -7.74 -14.71 1.16
CA TYR A 32 -6.42 -14.11 1.32
C TYR A 32 -5.60 -14.88 2.36
N THR A 33 -4.32 -15.07 2.07
CA THR A 33 -3.38 -15.78 2.94
C THR A 33 -2.40 -14.84 3.66
N THR A 34 -2.68 -13.55 3.61
CA THR A 34 -1.89 -12.53 4.31
C THR A 34 -2.14 -12.58 5.81
N PRO A 35 -1.22 -12.07 6.65
CA PRO A 35 -1.35 -12.23 8.10
C PRO A 35 -2.68 -11.80 8.70
N ALA A 36 -3.19 -10.63 8.33
CA ALA A 36 -4.45 -10.14 8.89
C ALA A 36 -5.68 -10.97 8.47
N PHE A 37 -5.56 -11.81 7.43
CA PHE A 37 -6.66 -12.64 6.90
C PHE A 37 -6.42 -14.13 7.08
N ASP A 38 -5.44 -14.52 7.88
CA ASP A 38 -5.11 -15.94 8.13
C ASP A 38 -6.06 -16.64 9.12
N GLY A 39 -7.06 -15.93 9.61
CA GLY A 39 -8.08 -16.43 10.55
C GLY A 39 -7.64 -16.44 12.01
N LYS A 40 -6.48 -15.88 12.33
CA LYS A 40 -5.95 -15.84 13.70
C LYS A 40 -6.12 -14.48 14.35
N HIS A 41 -6.23 -13.44 13.53
CA HIS A 41 -6.40 -12.08 14.01
C HIS A 41 -7.86 -11.79 14.33
N ALA A 42 -8.10 -10.97 15.35
CA ALA A 42 -9.43 -10.42 15.62
C ALA A 42 -9.76 -9.37 14.54
N ALA A 43 -11.04 -9.05 14.43
CA ALA A 43 -11.52 -8.15 13.38
C ALA A 43 -10.92 -6.73 13.43
N ASN A 44 -10.32 -6.36 14.56
CA ASN A 44 -9.70 -5.05 14.77
C ASN A 44 -8.17 -5.14 14.93
N GLU A 45 -7.58 -6.25 14.54
CA GLU A 45 -6.14 -6.44 14.56
C GLU A 45 -5.59 -6.39 13.14
N PHE A 46 -4.47 -5.73 12.98
CA PHE A 46 -3.77 -5.57 11.71
C PHE A 46 -2.39 -6.22 11.77
N THR A 47 -1.85 -6.52 10.60
CA THR A 47 -0.53 -7.14 10.48
C THR A 47 0.54 -6.33 11.22
N SER A 48 1.21 -6.94 12.19
CA SER A 48 2.35 -6.34 12.88
C SER A 48 3.56 -6.22 11.95
N GLN A 49 4.59 -5.48 12.37
CA GLN A 49 5.81 -5.36 11.55
C GLN A 49 6.55 -6.68 11.44
N GLU A 50 6.56 -7.48 12.51
CA GLU A 50 7.19 -8.79 12.54
C GLU A 50 6.51 -9.75 11.57
N GLU A 51 5.19 -9.78 11.57
CA GLU A 51 4.39 -10.62 10.68
C GLU A 51 4.56 -10.18 9.22
N LEU A 52 4.56 -8.87 8.98
CA LEU A 52 4.79 -8.32 7.65
C LEU A 52 6.14 -8.79 7.13
N MET A 53 7.20 -8.67 7.92
CA MET A 53 8.54 -9.08 7.50
C MET A 53 8.65 -10.60 7.31
N ALA A 54 7.97 -11.38 8.16
CA ALA A 54 7.94 -12.84 8.02
C ALA A 54 7.20 -13.23 6.73
N PHE A 55 6.08 -12.57 6.43
CA PHE A 55 5.32 -12.78 5.21
C PHE A 55 6.16 -12.43 3.97
N LEU A 56 6.82 -11.27 3.96
CA LEU A 56 7.64 -10.86 2.82
C LEU A 56 8.78 -11.83 2.56
N LYS A 57 9.44 -12.33 3.62
CA LYS A 57 10.51 -13.32 3.47
C LYS A 57 9.98 -14.62 2.91
N LYS A 58 8.78 -15.05 3.34
CA LYS A 58 8.12 -16.25 2.83
C LYS A 58 7.80 -16.10 1.35
N MET A 59 7.23 -14.98 0.95
CA MET A 59 6.88 -14.70 -0.45
C MET A 59 8.13 -14.64 -1.33
N ASN A 60 9.18 -13.97 -0.85
CA ASN A 60 10.44 -13.88 -1.57
C ASN A 60 11.08 -15.25 -1.78
N ALA A 61 11.00 -16.12 -0.79
CA ALA A 61 11.57 -17.48 -0.91
C ALA A 61 10.76 -18.37 -1.85
N ALA A 62 9.47 -18.05 -2.04
CA ALA A 62 8.58 -18.85 -2.91
C ALA A 62 8.57 -18.35 -4.35
N SER A 63 9.18 -17.22 -4.64
CA SER A 63 9.09 -16.54 -5.95
C SER A 63 10.43 -16.47 -6.66
N GLY A 64 10.42 -16.73 -7.96
CA GLY A 64 11.59 -16.49 -8.82
C GLY A 64 11.65 -15.09 -9.40
N THR A 65 10.62 -14.27 -9.14
CA THR A 65 10.50 -12.91 -9.71
C THR A 65 10.43 -11.81 -8.67
N MET A 66 10.33 -12.15 -7.38
CA MET A 66 10.35 -11.21 -6.27
C MET A 66 11.78 -11.10 -5.71
N HIS A 67 12.18 -9.88 -5.43
CA HIS A 67 13.46 -9.58 -4.77
C HIS A 67 13.20 -8.63 -3.62
N LEU A 68 13.48 -9.08 -2.40
CA LEU A 68 13.24 -8.30 -1.18
C LEU A 68 14.47 -7.49 -0.82
N TYR A 69 14.28 -6.19 -0.69
CA TYR A 69 15.29 -5.23 -0.26
C TYR A 69 14.80 -4.43 0.94
N SER A 70 15.70 -3.61 1.49
CA SER A 70 15.39 -2.60 2.49
C SER A 70 15.76 -1.22 1.95
N ALA A 71 14.87 -0.24 2.13
CA ALA A 71 15.17 1.16 1.84
C ALA A 71 15.96 1.80 2.99
N GLY A 72 16.02 1.13 4.13
CA GLY A 72 16.68 1.58 5.34
C GLY A 72 15.99 1.07 6.60
N THR A 73 16.22 1.75 7.72
CA THR A 73 15.63 1.38 9.01
C THR A 73 15.07 2.60 9.72
N THR A 74 14.02 2.40 10.52
CA THR A 74 13.44 3.47 11.32
C THR A 74 14.38 3.91 12.45
N PRO A 75 14.31 5.18 12.87
CA PRO A 75 15.24 5.70 13.87
C PRO A 75 15.00 5.18 15.29
N ASN A 76 13.76 4.82 15.63
CA ASN A 76 13.41 4.50 17.02
C ASN A 76 13.41 3.00 17.28
N TYR A 77 12.51 2.24 16.65
CA TYR A 77 12.41 0.80 16.88
C TYR A 77 13.34 -0.03 16.00
N LYS A 78 14.06 0.61 15.06
CA LYS A 78 15.00 -0.04 14.14
C LYS A 78 14.32 -1.08 13.23
N TYR A 79 13.07 -0.85 12.93
CA TYR A 79 12.35 -1.66 11.96
C TYR A 79 12.86 -1.43 10.54
N ASP A 80 12.91 -2.47 9.74
CA ASP A 80 13.21 -2.35 8.31
C ASP A 80 12.11 -1.61 7.57
N LEU A 81 12.51 -0.86 6.54
CA LEU A 81 11.63 -0.29 5.52
C LEU A 81 11.64 -1.23 4.30
N PRO A 82 10.79 -2.25 4.27
CA PRO A 82 10.87 -3.29 3.25
C PRO A 82 10.41 -2.79 1.89
N LEU A 83 11.04 -3.35 0.85
CA LEU A 83 10.82 -2.99 -0.52
C LEU A 83 10.85 -4.26 -1.36
N ALA A 84 9.69 -4.62 -1.92
CA ALA A 84 9.53 -5.80 -2.76
C ALA A 84 9.58 -5.39 -4.24
N LEU A 85 10.66 -5.74 -4.92
CA LEU A 85 10.81 -5.55 -6.36
C LEU A 85 10.34 -6.81 -7.09
N PHE A 86 9.41 -6.67 -8.02
CA PHE A 86 9.00 -7.72 -8.93
C PHE A 86 9.46 -7.43 -10.35
N THR A 87 10.14 -8.40 -10.95
CA THR A 87 10.64 -8.31 -12.34
C THR A 87 10.91 -9.71 -12.91
N THR A 88 10.84 -9.86 -14.23
CA THR A 88 11.32 -11.07 -14.91
C THR A 88 12.77 -10.93 -15.36
N SER A 89 13.41 -9.79 -15.11
CA SER A 89 14.85 -9.65 -15.37
C SER A 89 15.65 -10.45 -14.36
N GLU A 90 16.74 -11.04 -14.81
CA GLU A 90 17.63 -11.76 -13.92
C GLU A 90 18.38 -10.77 -13.01
N ILE A 91 18.16 -10.86 -11.73
CA ILE A 91 18.84 -10.05 -10.72
C ILE A 91 19.84 -10.94 -9.98
N PRO A 92 21.13 -10.61 -9.99
CA PRO A 92 22.12 -11.40 -9.23
C PRO A 92 21.77 -11.48 -7.75
N ALA A 93 21.97 -12.63 -7.14
CA ALA A 93 21.54 -12.90 -5.76
C ALA A 93 22.13 -11.93 -4.73
N ASN A 94 23.29 -11.34 -5.02
CA ASN A 94 23.96 -10.38 -4.15
C ASN A 94 23.88 -8.93 -4.67
N ALA A 95 22.99 -8.67 -5.63
CA ALA A 95 22.84 -7.33 -6.19
C ALA A 95 22.30 -6.38 -5.12
N THR A 96 22.90 -5.23 -5.04
CA THR A 96 22.40 -4.13 -4.22
C THR A 96 21.11 -3.56 -4.81
N LEU A 97 20.34 -2.82 -4.03
CA LEU A 97 19.15 -2.12 -4.50
C LEU A 97 19.47 -1.22 -5.72
N ALA A 98 20.62 -0.56 -5.72
CA ALA A 98 21.03 0.33 -6.81
C ALA A 98 21.33 -0.46 -8.10
N GLU A 99 21.93 -1.63 -7.96
CA GLU A 99 22.23 -2.49 -9.13
C GLU A 99 20.94 -3.08 -9.69
N ALA A 100 20.02 -3.54 -8.83
CA ALA A 100 18.72 -4.04 -9.25
C ALA A 100 17.92 -2.93 -9.97
N ALA A 101 17.90 -1.74 -9.41
CA ALA A 101 17.23 -0.60 -10.03
C ALA A 101 17.82 -0.26 -11.40
N LYS A 102 19.14 -0.36 -11.55
CA LYS A 102 19.82 -0.12 -12.85
C LYS A 102 19.39 -1.16 -13.88
N ILE A 103 19.26 -2.42 -13.47
CA ILE A 103 18.83 -3.52 -14.36
C ILE A 103 17.41 -3.27 -14.85
N VAL A 104 16.47 -3.00 -13.95
CA VAL A 104 15.06 -2.83 -14.34
C VAL A 104 14.83 -1.57 -15.16
N LYS A 105 15.58 -0.49 -14.91
CA LYS A 105 15.49 0.71 -15.75
C LYS A 105 16.03 0.47 -17.15
N GLY A 106 16.88 -0.52 -17.32
CA GLY A 106 17.50 -0.82 -18.63
C GLY A 106 16.76 -1.86 -19.44
N ASN A 107 15.71 -2.47 -18.92
CA ASN A 107 15.06 -3.61 -19.58
C ASN A 107 13.91 -3.23 -20.54
N GLY A 108 13.58 -1.95 -20.64
CA GLY A 108 12.59 -1.44 -21.60
C GLY A 108 11.14 -1.58 -21.12
N LYS A 109 10.89 -2.01 -19.89
CA LYS A 109 9.54 -2.10 -19.32
C LYS A 109 9.23 -0.85 -18.51
N LEU A 110 7.93 -0.58 -18.31
CA LEU A 110 7.51 0.48 -17.39
C LEU A 110 7.85 0.09 -15.96
N ASN A 111 8.30 1.04 -15.18
CA ASN A 111 8.54 0.87 -13.76
C ASN A 111 7.39 1.50 -12.98
N VAL A 112 6.78 0.72 -12.12
CA VAL A 112 5.68 1.15 -11.25
C VAL A 112 6.19 1.16 -9.82
N TRP A 113 5.85 2.22 -9.10
CA TRP A 113 6.11 2.33 -7.66
C TRP A 113 4.78 2.38 -6.93
N TYR A 114 4.55 1.42 -6.06
CA TYR A 114 3.38 1.35 -5.21
C TYR A 114 3.82 1.47 -3.76
N GLN A 115 3.24 2.42 -3.03
CA GLN A 115 3.57 2.62 -1.61
C GLN A 115 2.31 2.74 -0.76
N ALA A 116 2.42 2.33 0.50
CA ALA A 116 1.31 2.29 1.44
C ALA A 116 1.77 2.66 2.85
N GLN A 117 0.80 2.98 3.69
CA GLN A 117 0.98 3.29 5.11
C GLN A 117 2.03 4.37 5.39
N ILE A 118 2.00 5.46 4.63
CA ILE A 118 2.67 6.69 5.04
C ILE A 118 1.99 7.24 6.30
N HIS A 119 0.67 7.02 6.42
CA HIS A 119 -0.09 7.21 7.64
C HIS A 119 -0.46 5.83 8.23
N PRO A 120 0.16 5.42 9.32
CA PRO A 120 -0.05 4.08 9.87
C PRO A 120 -1.44 3.77 10.41
N ASN A 121 -2.20 4.80 10.78
CA ASN A 121 -3.59 4.65 11.19
C ASN A 121 -4.55 4.50 10.00
N GLU A 122 -4.02 4.24 8.82
CA GLU A 122 -4.72 3.91 7.58
C GLU A 122 -4.27 2.50 7.12
N PRO A 123 -4.58 1.44 7.89
CA PRO A 123 -3.96 0.13 7.70
C PRO A 123 -4.39 -0.63 6.45
N ALA A 124 -5.59 -0.37 5.91
CA ALA A 124 -6.09 -1.13 4.75
C ALA A 124 -5.18 -1.00 3.52
N ALA A 125 -4.51 0.14 3.36
CA ALA A 125 -3.56 0.34 2.28
C ALA A 125 -2.38 -0.65 2.38
N GLY A 126 -1.87 -0.88 3.59
CA GLY A 126 -0.79 -1.83 3.84
C GLY A 126 -1.24 -3.28 3.66
N GLU A 127 -2.42 -3.62 4.17
CA GLU A 127 -2.98 -4.97 4.00
C GLU A 127 -3.22 -5.25 2.51
N GLY A 128 -3.75 -4.28 1.76
CA GLY A 128 -3.92 -4.39 0.31
C GLY A 128 -2.60 -4.59 -0.43
N ALA A 129 -1.52 -3.95 0.05
CA ALA A 129 -0.19 -4.15 -0.51
C ALA A 129 0.31 -5.60 -0.31
N LEU A 130 0.01 -6.21 0.84
CA LEU A 130 0.37 -7.61 1.09
C LEU A 130 -0.43 -8.57 0.21
N VAL A 131 -1.72 -8.29 -0.01
CA VAL A 131 -2.55 -9.05 -0.97
C VAL A 131 -1.98 -8.93 -2.38
N MET A 132 -1.56 -7.74 -2.78
CA MET A 132 -0.95 -7.55 -4.10
C MET A 132 0.35 -8.34 -4.24
N ILE A 133 1.19 -8.36 -3.20
CA ILE A 133 2.41 -9.15 -3.17
C ILE A 133 2.08 -10.66 -3.30
N ASP A 134 1.08 -11.14 -2.57
CA ASP A 134 0.64 -12.54 -2.67
C ASP A 134 0.20 -12.87 -4.10
N ASN A 135 -0.58 -11.99 -4.72
CA ASN A 135 -1.06 -12.17 -6.08
C ASN A 135 0.11 -12.21 -7.08
N PHE A 136 1.09 -11.32 -6.99
CA PHE A 136 2.27 -11.36 -7.87
C PHE A 136 3.10 -12.64 -7.69
N VAL A 137 3.04 -13.26 -6.51
CA VAL A 137 3.75 -14.52 -6.25
C VAL A 137 2.94 -15.74 -6.69
N ASN A 138 1.61 -15.71 -6.56
CA ASN A 138 0.81 -16.93 -6.68
C ASN A 138 -0.16 -16.93 -7.86
N ASP A 139 -0.63 -15.77 -8.32
CA ASP A 139 -1.63 -15.69 -9.39
C ASP A 139 -0.97 -15.54 -10.77
N PRO A 140 -1.24 -16.46 -11.72
CA PRO A 140 -0.69 -16.38 -13.07
C PRO A 140 -1.07 -15.10 -13.82
N ALA A 141 -2.25 -14.51 -13.54
CA ALA A 141 -2.68 -13.29 -14.22
C ALA A 141 -1.81 -12.10 -13.81
N TYR A 142 -1.47 -12.01 -12.52
CA TYR A 142 -0.58 -10.97 -12.01
C TYR A 142 0.86 -11.21 -12.49
N LYS A 143 1.32 -12.47 -12.49
CA LYS A 143 2.64 -12.80 -13.00
C LYS A 143 2.82 -12.37 -14.45
N ALA A 144 1.79 -12.54 -15.27
CA ALA A 144 1.83 -12.17 -16.67
C ALA A 144 2.01 -10.66 -16.90
N LEU A 145 1.65 -9.82 -15.91
CA LEU A 145 1.88 -8.38 -16.01
C LEU A 145 3.38 -8.06 -16.02
N LEU A 146 4.19 -8.90 -15.37
CA LEU A 146 5.64 -8.69 -15.28
C LEU A 146 6.36 -8.81 -16.63
N ASP A 147 5.67 -9.28 -17.66
CA ASP A 147 6.20 -9.23 -19.02
C ASP A 147 6.23 -7.79 -19.55
N LYS A 148 5.41 -6.90 -19.01
CA LYS A 148 5.23 -5.53 -19.46
C LYS A 148 5.74 -4.49 -18.48
N ILE A 149 5.75 -4.82 -17.20
CA ILE A 149 6.13 -3.88 -16.13
C ILE A 149 7.14 -4.49 -15.18
N ASN A 150 7.87 -3.63 -14.49
CA ASN A 150 8.52 -3.94 -13.22
C ASN A 150 7.73 -3.19 -12.16
N ILE A 151 7.56 -3.77 -10.98
CA ILE A 151 6.86 -3.08 -9.90
C ILE A 151 7.64 -3.18 -8.58
N VAL A 152 7.76 -2.04 -7.91
CA VAL A 152 8.28 -1.93 -6.55
C VAL A 152 7.09 -1.70 -5.64
N ILE A 153 6.94 -2.54 -4.63
CA ILE A 153 5.89 -2.40 -3.62
C ILE A 153 6.53 -2.13 -2.26
N VAL A 154 6.17 -1.00 -1.66
CA VAL A 154 6.56 -0.60 -0.30
C VAL A 154 5.32 -0.71 0.59
N PRO A 155 5.10 -1.83 1.27
CA PRO A 155 3.84 -2.08 1.95
C PRO A 155 3.64 -1.24 3.22
N ARG A 156 4.73 -0.71 3.79
CA ARG A 156 4.66 0.12 5.00
C ARG A 156 5.83 1.08 5.06
N ILE A 157 5.52 2.37 4.94
CA ILE A 157 6.53 3.43 4.97
C ILE A 157 6.86 3.85 6.40
N ASN A 158 5.90 3.75 7.32
CA ASN A 158 6.02 4.25 8.69
C ASN A 158 5.85 3.13 9.75
N PRO A 159 6.82 2.21 9.87
CA PRO A 159 6.72 1.12 10.84
C PRO A 159 6.66 1.58 12.30
N ASP A 160 7.43 2.62 12.69
CA ASP A 160 7.43 3.13 14.07
C ASP A 160 6.06 3.71 14.45
N GLY A 161 5.45 4.48 13.53
CA GLY A 161 4.10 4.98 13.73
C GLY A 161 3.05 3.88 13.70
N SER A 162 3.28 2.82 12.92
CA SER A 162 2.38 1.67 12.87
C SER A 162 2.32 0.93 14.21
N TYR A 163 3.45 0.78 14.86
CA TYR A 163 3.51 0.19 16.20
C TYR A 163 2.69 0.99 17.21
N LEU A 164 2.62 2.31 17.01
CA LEU A 164 1.84 3.22 17.89
C LEU A 164 0.42 3.45 17.40
N PHE A 165 0.05 2.93 16.24
CA PHE A 165 -1.18 3.22 15.53
C PHE A 165 -1.41 4.73 15.39
N SER A 166 -0.37 5.46 15.04
CA SER A 166 -0.34 6.92 14.96
C SER A 166 -0.22 7.37 13.51
N ARG A 167 -0.89 8.48 13.16
CA ARG A 167 -0.74 9.11 11.83
C ARG A 167 0.70 9.56 11.58
N ALA A 168 1.37 10.05 12.61
CA ALA A 168 2.71 10.59 12.53
C ALA A 168 3.78 9.53 12.77
N THR A 169 5.04 9.87 12.49
CA THR A 169 6.20 9.10 12.93
C THR A 169 6.31 9.14 14.46
N TYR A 170 7.19 8.32 15.03
CA TYR A 170 7.46 8.36 16.45
C TYR A 170 7.85 9.78 16.94
N ASP A 171 8.58 10.51 16.13
CA ASP A 171 9.04 11.86 16.45
C ASP A 171 8.01 12.96 16.10
N GLY A 172 6.80 12.57 15.71
CA GLY A 172 5.69 13.50 15.50
C GLY A 172 5.61 14.13 14.12
N PHE A 173 6.34 13.65 13.13
CA PHE A 173 6.25 14.16 11.77
C PHE A 173 5.11 13.51 10.99
N ASP A 174 4.25 14.31 10.38
CA ASP A 174 3.39 13.83 9.29
C ASP A 174 4.24 13.75 8.01
N MET A 175 4.62 12.54 7.63
CA MET A 175 5.50 12.35 6.48
C MET A 175 4.88 12.83 5.17
N ASN A 176 3.54 12.79 5.07
CA ASN A 176 2.85 13.31 3.90
C ASN A 176 2.76 14.86 3.86
N ARG A 177 3.45 15.53 4.77
CA ARG A 177 3.68 16.98 4.77
C ARG A 177 5.18 17.30 4.70
N ASP A 178 6.03 16.27 4.64
CA ASP A 178 7.49 16.44 4.80
C ASP A 178 8.29 16.17 3.49
N HIS A 179 7.62 15.86 2.39
CA HIS A 179 8.28 15.53 1.10
C HIS A 179 9.25 16.62 0.60
N MET A 180 9.04 17.85 1.01
CA MET A 180 9.91 18.97 0.60
C MET A 180 11.08 19.17 1.55
N SER A 181 10.93 18.86 2.83
CA SER A 181 11.95 19.14 3.85
C SER A 181 12.74 17.89 4.28
N LEU A 182 12.12 16.70 4.12
CA LEU A 182 12.73 15.40 4.42
C LEU A 182 13.35 15.34 5.82
N LYS A 183 12.62 15.82 6.82
CA LYS A 183 13.06 15.80 8.22
C LYS A 183 12.90 14.42 8.84
N ALA A 184 11.84 13.70 8.42
CA ALA A 184 11.63 12.33 8.85
C ALA A 184 12.66 11.43 8.17
N ALA A 185 13.39 10.68 8.96
CA ALA A 185 14.48 9.85 8.45
C ALA A 185 13.95 8.75 7.53
N GLU A 186 12.78 8.18 7.84
CA GLU A 186 12.12 7.15 7.04
C GLU A 186 11.81 7.69 5.64
N LEU A 187 11.27 8.89 5.57
CA LEU A 187 10.90 9.51 4.29
C LEU A 187 12.15 9.86 3.47
N ALA A 188 13.21 10.32 4.12
CA ALA A 188 14.48 10.61 3.44
C ALA A 188 15.09 9.34 2.83
N GLN A 189 15.01 8.21 3.54
CA GLN A 189 15.47 6.91 3.07
C GLN A 189 14.60 6.42 1.91
N LEU A 190 13.28 6.55 2.02
CA LEU A 190 12.33 6.19 0.94
C LEU A 190 12.63 7.00 -0.33
N HIS A 191 12.81 8.31 -0.21
CA HIS A 191 13.17 9.17 -1.35
C HIS A 191 14.50 8.75 -1.99
N THR A 192 15.45 8.30 -1.17
CA THR A 192 16.74 7.82 -1.66
C THR A 192 16.52 6.54 -2.49
N ALA A 193 15.71 5.61 -2.00
CA ALA A 193 15.36 4.39 -2.73
C ALA A 193 14.57 4.70 -4.00
N TYR A 194 13.54 5.55 -3.91
CA TYR A 194 12.72 5.93 -5.06
C TYR A 194 13.57 6.53 -6.19
N ARG A 195 14.54 7.39 -5.84
CA ARG A 195 15.37 8.02 -6.87
C ARG A 195 16.24 7.05 -7.64
N LEU A 196 16.47 5.85 -7.13
CA LEU A 196 17.18 4.82 -7.89
C LEU A 196 16.31 4.31 -9.04
N PHE A 197 15.01 4.18 -8.83
CA PHE A 197 14.06 3.65 -9.82
C PHE A 197 13.53 4.74 -10.75
N MET A 198 13.16 5.91 -10.21
CA MET A 198 12.52 7.00 -10.99
C MET A 198 11.35 6.47 -11.81
N SER A 199 10.45 5.76 -11.13
CA SER A 199 9.33 5.07 -11.77
C SER A 199 8.42 6.01 -12.55
N GLU A 200 7.93 5.54 -13.70
CA GLU A 200 7.03 6.30 -14.58
C GLU A 200 5.63 6.42 -13.97
N VAL A 201 5.23 5.48 -13.12
CA VAL A 201 3.93 5.48 -12.45
C VAL A 201 4.16 5.34 -10.96
N VAL A 202 3.53 6.21 -10.19
CA VAL A 202 3.58 6.18 -8.71
C VAL A 202 2.15 6.12 -8.18
N LEU A 203 1.94 5.18 -7.26
CA LEU A 203 0.67 5.00 -6.55
C LEU A 203 0.96 5.13 -5.06
N ASP A 204 0.37 6.14 -4.44
CA ASP A 204 0.42 6.37 -2.99
C ASP A 204 -0.97 6.13 -2.42
N THR A 205 -1.10 5.10 -1.58
CA THR A 205 -2.41 4.64 -1.15
C THR A 205 -2.72 5.03 0.28
N HIS A 206 -3.93 5.55 0.48
CA HIS A 206 -4.45 6.06 1.74
C HIS A 206 -5.84 5.49 2.06
N GLU A 207 -6.28 5.72 3.29
CA GLU A 207 -7.68 5.56 3.70
C GLU A 207 -8.23 6.90 4.13
N PHE A 208 -9.52 7.08 3.92
CA PHE A 208 -10.22 8.29 4.35
C PHE A 208 -11.21 7.96 5.47
N THR A 209 -11.31 8.83 6.45
CA THR A 209 -12.28 8.68 7.54
C THR A 209 -13.67 9.10 7.09
N PHE A 210 -14.68 8.57 7.78
CA PHE A 210 -16.07 8.80 7.45
C PHE A 210 -16.69 10.02 8.11
N TYR A 211 -15.96 10.87 8.77
CA TYR A 211 -16.53 12.01 9.46
C TYR A 211 -15.75 13.29 9.22
N GLY A 212 -16.26 14.35 9.77
CA GLY A 212 -15.79 15.69 9.49
C GLY A 212 -16.44 16.25 8.24
N ALA A 213 -15.81 17.20 7.64
CA ALA A 213 -16.33 17.90 6.48
C ALA A 213 -16.71 16.96 5.34
N TYR A 214 -16.04 15.85 5.22
CA TYR A 214 -16.34 14.89 4.17
C TYR A 214 -17.73 14.28 4.29
N ASN A 215 -18.22 14.08 5.49
CA ASN A 215 -19.58 13.59 5.72
C ASN A 215 -20.59 14.70 5.85
N ASP A 216 -20.20 15.81 6.47
CA ASP A 216 -21.13 16.87 6.79
C ASP A 216 -21.48 17.69 5.58
N ASP A 217 -20.58 17.79 4.66
CA ASP A 217 -20.72 18.63 3.50
C ASP A 217 -20.26 17.97 2.24
N TRP A 218 -20.94 16.96 1.89
CA TRP A 218 -20.73 16.26 0.64
C TRP A 218 -20.85 17.13 -0.52
N THR A 219 -21.51 18.15 -0.26
CA THR A 219 -21.70 19.15 -1.25
C THR A 219 -20.43 19.84 -1.49
N SER A 220 -19.63 19.83 -0.58
CA SER A 220 -18.44 20.55 -0.69
C SER A 220 -17.27 19.72 -0.48
N ALA A 221 -17.44 19.01 0.24
CA ALA A 221 -16.32 18.23 0.46
C ALA A 221 -16.16 17.23 -0.48
N GLY A 222 -16.93 17.69 -0.57
CA GLY A 222 -16.85 17.07 -0.89
C GLY A 222 -16.46 17.16 -1.40
N GLU A 223 -16.54 17.55 -1.23
CA GLU A 223 -16.15 17.59 -1.59
C GLU A 223 -15.43 17.82 -1.35
N TYR A 224 -15.29 17.84 -0.92
CA TYR A 224 -14.74 17.80 -0.70
C TYR A 224 -14.02 17.46 -0.85
N MET A 225 -13.94 17.29 -1.20
CA MET A 225 -13.59 16.76 -1.52
C MET A 225 -13.17 16.79 -2.10
N GLU A 226 -12.90 17.25 -2.23
CA GLU A 226 -12.64 16.95 -2.89
C GLU A 226 -12.79 16.78 -3.37
N ASN A 227 -13.20 16.42 -3.20
CA ASN A 227 -13.47 15.71 -3.66
C ASN A 227 -13.93 15.17 -4.07
N ALA A 228 -14.30 15.51 -3.36
CA ALA A 228 -15.07 14.44 -3.84
C ALA A 228 -15.30 14.43 -5.27
N ASP A 229 -15.46 15.38 -5.74
CA ASP A 229 -15.46 15.32 -7.10
C ASP A 229 -14.22 14.98 -7.64
N ASP A 230 -13.54 15.03 -6.83
CA ASP A 230 -12.39 14.56 -7.10
C ASP A 230 -12.13 13.24 -6.93
N LEU A 231 -12.83 12.81 -6.36
CA LEU A 231 -12.63 11.59 -6.21
C LEU A 231 -12.90 10.98 -7.32
N GLU A 232 -13.47 11.62 -7.46
CA GLU A 232 -13.51 11.02 -8.27
C GLU A 232 -12.48 10.95 -8.91
N THR A 233 -12.33 11.46 -8.52
CA THR A 233 -11.56 11.25 -8.75
C THR A 233 -10.87 11.01 -8.47
N THR A 234 -10.85 10.93 -8.02
CA THR A 234 -10.22 10.50 -7.75
C THR A 234 -9.80 9.90 -7.80
N PRO A 235 -10.14 9.38 -8.00
CA PRO A 235 -9.50 8.63 -7.98
C PRO A 235 -8.64 9.08 -8.20
N ALA A 236 -8.78 9.70 -8.14
CA ALA A 236 -8.12 10.16 -8.12
C ALA A 236 -7.70 10.89 -7.48
N THR A 237 -8.09 11.18 -7.16
CA THR A 237 -7.82 11.78 -6.64
C THR A 237 -7.08 11.79 -6.23
N SER A 238 -6.95 11.44 -6.16
CA SER A 238 -6.36 11.13 -6.04
C SER A 238 -6.10 10.76 -6.60
N LEU A 239 -6.58 10.34 -6.87
CA LEU A 239 -6.47 10.04 -7.39
C LEU A 239 -6.51 10.83 -7.57
N ASN A 240 -6.67 11.57 -6.88
CA ASN A 240 -6.70 12.32 -6.53
C ASN A 240 -6.51 13.15 -5.96
N ASN A 241 -6.58 13.30 -5.90
CA ASN A 241 -6.42 13.97 -5.39
C ASN A 241 -5.97 14.52 -5.09
N ASN A 242 -6.10 14.44 -5.33
CA ASN A 242 -5.69 14.55 -5.14
C ASN A 242 -5.27 14.73 -4.90
#